data_30238c2919047005da42276a38471c0f
#
_entry.id   30238c2919047005da42276a38471c0f
#
_cell.length_a   1.000
_cell.length_b   1.000
_cell.length_c   1.000
_cell.angle_alpha   90.00
_cell.angle_beta   90.00
_cell.angle_gamma   90.00
#
_symmetry.space_group_name_H-M   'P 1'
#
loop_
_entity.id
_entity.type
_entity.pdbx_description
1 polymer ?
#
loop_
_entity_poly.entity_id
_entity_poly.type
_entity_poly.pdbx_seq_one_letter_code
_entity_poly.pdbx_strand_id
1 'polypeptide(L)'
;IGGFDVSSSSYIVAQSTVDLDYINTSETRNVYVSAVSKDLSTNKLNKITSYAEGTDSASAPQLVKINNNSFLLLWARDTKVSCVKLNADGTVNGSIHTFEGSLSDCQPVIKNGRAVWYVYDKNNVTFNSLNLSNLDDIKTVDVKTGHDYETKYASKTDGTVTQTCKSCGYVNKFTVPTSTTVYWRTDLSNTSFSSVLSKTQFSVGDSIDFWLYDDTDYTVEFSDRSMVSVNKLENYANDIRRITFKNGGSLTVKIYPTYNPSVAKTYKFTCGCTSHTYG
;
A
#
# COMPACT_ATOMS: atom_id res chain seq x y z
N ILE A 1 3.23 10.74 -20.36
CA ILE A 1 2.19 11.22 -21.28
C ILE A 1 1.04 11.70 -20.42
N GLY A 2 0.51 12.88 -20.74
CA GLY A 2 -0.53 13.54 -19.99
C GLY A 2 -1.89 13.51 -20.69
N GLY A 3 -2.77 14.41 -20.29
CA GLY A 3 -4.12 14.51 -20.82
C GLY A 3 -4.14 15.12 -22.22
N PHE A 4 -5.16 14.72 -22.99
CA PHE A 4 -5.47 15.26 -24.31
C PHE A 4 -6.95 15.62 -24.38
N ASP A 5 -7.27 16.77 -24.96
CA ASP A 5 -8.65 17.17 -25.23
C ASP A 5 -8.69 18.22 -26.36
N VAL A 6 -9.90 18.63 -26.77
CA VAL A 6 -10.12 19.53 -27.90
C VAL A 6 -10.94 20.74 -27.46
N SER A 7 -10.40 21.94 -27.68
CA SER A 7 -11.11 23.22 -27.50
C SER A 7 -11.91 23.62 -28.73
N SER A 8 -12.52 24.79 -28.69
CA SER A 8 -13.17 25.40 -29.87
C SER A 8 -12.18 25.65 -31.02
N SER A 9 -10.91 25.95 -30.70
CA SER A 9 -9.90 26.39 -31.66
C SER A 9 -8.69 25.45 -31.81
N SER A 10 -8.42 24.60 -30.83
CA SER A 10 -7.14 23.86 -30.75
C SER A 10 -7.32 22.45 -30.20
N TYR A 11 -6.35 21.58 -30.53
CA TYR A 11 -6.05 20.36 -29.81
C TYR A 11 -5.12 20.71 -28.64
N ILE A 12 -5.42 20.27 -27.44
CA ILE A 12 -4.67 20.59 -26.22
C ILE A 12 -4.06 19.31 -25.67
N VAL A 13 -2.74 19.34 -25.43
CA VAL A 13 -1.99 18.22 -24.85
C VAL A 13 -1.25 18.70 -23.62
N ALA A 14 -1.51 18.07 -22.49
CA ALA A 14 -0.72 18.28 -21.27
C ALA A 14 0.35 17.19 -21.15
N GLN A 15 1.56 17.55 -20.75
CA GLN A 15 2.66 16.62 -20.58
C GLN A 15 3.55 17.04 -19.41
N SER A 16 4.22 16.06 -18.81
CA SER A 16 5.29 16.27 -17.83
C SER A 16 6.61 15.90 -18.49
N THR A 17 7.52 16.84 -18.56
CA THR A 17 8.84 16.63 -19.19
C THR A 17 9.90 17.50 -18.50
N VAL A 18 11.17 17.15 -18.69
CA VAL A 18 12.29 18.00 -18.30
C VAL A 18 12.28 19.29 -19.12
N ASP A 19 12.94 20.31 -18.62
CA ASP A 19 13.07 21.59 -19.34
C ASP A 19 13.76 21.35 -20.69
N LEU A 20 13.18 21.84 -21.78
CA LEU A 20 13.67 21.60 -23.12
C LEU A 20 15.08 22.15 -23.36
N ASP A 21 15.44 23.24 -22.64
CA ASP A 21 16.77 23.82 -22.71
C ASP A 21 17.84 23.01 -21.97
N TYR A 22 17.41 22.06 -21.12
CA TYR A 22 18.27 21.24 -20.26
C TYR A 22 18.01 19.73 -20.38
N ILE A 23 17.53 19.28 -21.52
CA ILE A 23 17.05 17.89 -21.74
C ILE A 23 18.08 16.80 -21.39
N ASN A 24 19.37 17.14 -21.44
CA ASN A 24 20.47 16.21 -21.15
C ASN A 24 21.04 16.34 -19.74
N THR A 25 20.61 17.31 -18.95
CA THR A 25 21.19 17.65 -17.64
C THR A 25 20.16 17.82 -16.54
N SER A 26 18.87 18.00 -16.89
CA SER A 26 17.79 18.15 -15.92
C SER A 26 17.10 16.82 -15.65
N GLU A 27 16.87 16.52 -14.37
CA GLU A 27 16.07 15.38 -13.93
C GLU A 27 14.68 15.82 -13.46
N THR A 28 14.49 17.09 -13.09
CA THR A 28 13.22 17.62 -12.59
C THR A 28 12.24 17.89 -13.73
N ARG A 29 11.06 17.29 -13.66
CA ARG A 29 10.00 17.43 -14.66
C ARG A 29 9.06 18.56 -14.31
N ASN A 30 8.78 19.39 -15.31
CA ASN A 30 7.80 20.45 -15.28
C ASN A 30 6.57 20.08 -16.12
N VAL A 31 5.46 20.77 -15.88
CA VAL A 31 4.22 20.62 -16.67
C VAL A 31 4.23 21.61 -17.82
N TYR A 32 3.98 21.08 -19.01
CA TYR A 32 3.82 21.84 -20.25
C TYR A 32 2.47 21.53 -20.88
N VAL A 33 1.92 22.52 -21.59
CA VAL A 33 0.70 22.36 -22.38
C VAL A 33 0.96 22.84 -23.80
N SER A 34 0.81 21.94 -24.74
CA SER A 34 0.83 22.26 -26.18
C SER A 34 -0.58 22.53 -26.66
N ALA A 35 -0.78 23.62 -27.37
CA ALA A 35 -1.98 23.95 -28.10
C ALA A 35 -1.68 23.96 -29.59
N VAL A 36 -2.30 23.04 -30.34
CA VAL A 36 -2.12 22.89 -31.79
C VAL A 36 -3.39 23.32 -32.48
N SER A 37 -3.31 24.20 -33.47
CA SER A 37 -4.48 24.61 -34.27
C SER A 37 -5.15 23.41 -34.95
N LYS A 38 -6.43 23.50 -35.20
CA LYS A 38 -7.22 22.40 -35.78
C LYS A 38 -6.76 21.99 -37.18
N ASP A 39 -6.18 22.91 -37.93
CA ASP A 39 -5.56 22.65 -39.24
C ASP A 39 -4.11 22.16 -39.14
N LEU A 40 -3.60 21.97 -37.93
CA LEU A 40 -2.25 21.55 -37.60
C LEU A 40 -1.14 22.49 -38.10
N SER A 41 -1.48 23.72 -38.48
CA SER A 41 -0.53 24.68 -39.04
C SER A 41 0.32 25.39 -37.99
N THR A 42 -0.17 25.49 -36.76
CA THR A 42 0.50 26.21 -35.67
C THR A 42 0.51 25.41 -34.38
N ASN A 43 1.57 25.57 -33.61
CA ASN A 43 1.72 24.99 -32.30
C ASN A 43 2.22 26.07 -31.32
N LYS A 44 1.62 26.13 -30.15
CA LYS A 44 2.04 26.97 -29.03
C LYS A 44 2.34 26.10 -27.82
N LEU A 45 3.56 26.19 -27.29
CA LEU A 45 3.98 25.51 -26.08
C LEU A 45 3.90 26.48 -24.90
N ASN A 46 3.12 26.13 -23.89
CA ASN A 46 2.97 26.87 -22.66
C ASN A 46 3.66 26.10 -21.52
N LYS A 47 4.66 26.70 -20.89
CA LYS A 47 5.27 26.18 -19.66
C LYS A 47 4.37 26.56 -18.48
N ILE A 48 3.84 25.60 -17.77
CA ILE A 48 2.88 25.80 -16.67
C ILE A 48 3.59 25.91 -15.32
N THR A 49 4.63 25.11 -15.11
CA THR A 49 5.40 25.11 -13.86
C THR A 49 6.88 25.37 -14.12
N SER A 50 7.58 25.84 -13.06
CA SER A 50 9.03 26.08 -13.08
C SER A 50 9.62 25.60 -11.75
N TYR A 51 9.61 24.27 -11.55
CA TYR A 51 10.22 23.65 -10.38
C TYR A 51 11.73 23.73 -10.48
N ALA A 52 12.38 23.98 -9.34
CA ALA A 52 13.83 24.03 -9.27
C ALA A 52 14.44 22.64 -9.51
N GLU A 53 15.60 22.62 -10.15
CA GLU A 53 16.36 21.39 -10.40
C GLU A 53 16.69 20.66 -9.09
N GLY A 54 16.64 19.32 -9.11
CA GLY A 54 16.86 18.49 -7.93
C GLY A 54 15.69 18.42 -6.95
N THR A 55 14.54 19.03 -7.29
CA THR A 55 13.29 18.89 -6.51
C THR A 55 12.37 17.85 -7.13
N ASP A 56 11.29 17.49 -6.40
CA ASP A 56 10.31 16.51 -6.89
C ASP A 56 9.74 16.91 -8.25
N SER A 57 9.65 15.93 -9.12
CA SER A 57 9.08 16.09 -10.45
C SER A 57 7.56 16.13 -10.44
N ALA A 58 6.98 16.94 -11.32
CA ALA A 58 5.57 16.81 -11.66
C ALA A 58 5.32 15.48 -12.38
N SER A 59 4.21 14.83 -12.12
CA SER A 59 3.81 13.55 -12.71
C SER A 59 2.31 13.51 -13.02
N ALA A 60 1.91 12.56 -13.84
CA ALA A 60 0.52 12.23 -14.17
C ALA A 60 -0.37 13.47 -14.48
N PRO A 61 0.05 14.40 -15.37
CA PRO A 61 -0.80 15.53 -15.72
C PRO A 61 -2.08 15.03 -16.40
N GLN A 62 -3.23 15.53 -15.93
CA GLN A 62 -4.55 15.18 -16.45
C GLN A 62 -5.26 16.44 -16.90
N LEU A 63 -5.85 16.38 -18.07
CA LEU A 63 -6.59 17.51 -18.65
C LEU A 63 -8.07 17.17 -18.71
N VAL A 64 -8.91 18.01 -18.12
CA VAL A 64 -10.34 17.81 -18.03
C VAL A 64 -11.06 18.99 -18.65
N LYS A 65 -11.89 18.76 -19.68
CA LYS A 65 -12.65 19.78 -20.35
C LYS A 65 -13.79 20.30 -19.46
N ILE A 66 -13.74 21.58 -19.10
CA ILE A 66 -14.82 22.26 -18.39
C ILE A 66 -15.93 22.66 -19.39
N ASN A 67 -15.52 23.29 -20.50
CA ASN A 67 -16.35 23.64 -21.64
C ASN A 67 -15.48 23.83 -22.88
N ASN A 68 -16.07 24.28 -24.00
CA ASN A 68 -15.34 24.43 -25.26
C ASN A 68 -14.17 25.44 -25.23
N ASN A 69 -14.11 26.29 -24.21
CA ASN A 69 -13.13 27.38 -24.10
C ASN A 69 -12.26 27.29 -22.84
N SER A 70 -12.46 26.28 -22.00
CA SER A 70 -11.71 26.14 -20.75
C SER A 70 -11.52 24.70 -20.30
N PHE A 71 -10.39 24.45 -19.64
CA PHE A 71 -10.01 23.16 -19.09
C PHE A 71 -9.59 23.30 -17.64
N LEU A 72 -9.64 22.21 -16.91
CA LEU A 72 -8.94 22.02 -15.65
C LEU A 72 -7.72 21.14 -15.94
N LEU A 73 -6.54 21.59 -15.58
CA LEU A 73 -5.31 20.82 -15.57
C LEU A 73 -4.99 20.43 -14.15
N LEU A 74 -4.73 19.15 -13.91
CA LEU A 74 -4.29 18.61 -12.62
C LEU A 74 -2.97 17.85 -12.83
N TRP A 75 -2.10 17.83 -11.83
CA TRP A 75 -0.90 16.99 -11.81
C TRP A 75 -0.52 16.63 -10.39
N ALA A 76 0.16 15.51 -10.22
CA ALA A 76 0.70 15.08 -8.93
C ALA A 76 2.16 15.53 -8.77
N ARG A 77 2.55 15.83 -7.55
CA ARG A 77 3.92 16.10 -7.14
C ARG A 77 4.08 15.69 -5.69
N ASP A 78 4.93 14.68 -5.44
CA ASP A 78 5.06 14.04 -4.12
C ASP A 78 3.68 13.57 -3.60
N THR A 79 3.29 13.98 -2.42
CA THR A 79 2.01 13.65 -1.78
C THR A 79 0.88 14.64 -2.11
N LYS A 80 1.11 15.55 -3.06
CA LYS A 80 0.22 16.67 -3.36
C LYS A 80 -0.31 16.61 -4.78
N VAL A 81 -1.52 17.14 -4.94
CA VAL A 81 -2.12 17.43 -6.24
C VAL A 81 -2.15 18.94 -6.43
N SER A 82 -1.68 19.39 -7.58
CA SER A 82 -1.82 20.78 -8.00
C SER A 82 -2.81 20.88 -9.16
N CYS A 83 -3.50 22.00 -9.26
CA CYS A 83 -4.42 22.24 -10.34
C CYS A 83 -4.46 23.71 -10.76
N VAL A 84 -4.88 23.96 -12.01
CA VAL A 84 -5.08 25.30 -12.57
C VAL A 84 -6.10 25.23 -13.71
N LYS A 85 -6.83 26.31 -13.93
CA LYS A 85 -7.66 26.44 -15.14
C LYS A 85 -6.82 26.89 -16.32
N LEU A 86 -7.21 26.45 -17.50
CA LEU A 86 -6.62 26.84 -18.77
C LEU A 86 -7.68 27.44 -19.69
N ASN A 87 -7.25 28.39 -20.53
CA ASN A 87 -8.01 28.90 -21.66
C ASN A 87 -7.98 27.91 -22.85
N ALA A 88 -8.77 28.20 -23.88
CA ALA A 88 -8.87 27.40 -25.11
C ALA A 88 -7.52 27.22 -25.86
N ASP A 89 -6.57 28.13 -25.67
CA ASP A 89 -5.22 28.13 -26.26
C ASP A 89 -4.16 27.50 -25.32
N GLY A 90 -4.57 26.86 -24.24
CA GLY A 90 -3.70 26.22 -23.27
C GLY A 90 -2.95 27.16 -22.33
N THR A 91 -3.24 28.47 -22.36
CA THR A 91 -2.66 29.41 -21.39
C THR A 91 -3.35 29.31 -20.04
N VAL A 92 -2.58 29.63 -18.97
CA VAL A 92 -3.09 29.64 -17.60
C VAL A 92 -4.16 30.72 -17.42
N ASN A 93 -5.26 30.34 -16.74
CA ASN A 93 -6.34 31.21 -16.33
C ASN A 93 -6.51 31.17 -14.81
N GLY A 94 -5.90 32.12 -14.11
CA GLY A 94 -5.91 32.20 -12.66
C GLY A 94 -4.60 31.71 -12.02
N SER A 95 -4.69 31.26 -10.78
CA SER A 95 -3.54 30.80 -9.98
C SER A 95 -3.50 29.27 -9.90
N ILE A 96 -2.31 28.72 -9.66
CA ILE A 96 -2.12 27.32 -9.31
C ILE A 96 -2.56 27.13 -7.86
N HIS A 97 -3.41 26.13 -7.62
CA HIS A 97 -3.82 25.68 -6.30
C HIS A 97 -3.22 24.31 -6.01
N THR A 98 -2.88 24.04 -4.75
CA THR A 98 -2.24 22.78 -4.34
C THR A 98 -2.87 22.28 -3.04
N PHE A 99 -3.16 20.98 -2.97
CA PHE A 99 -3.76 20.33 -1.81
C PHE A 99 -3.15 18.93 -1.61
N GLU A 100 -3.26 18.40 -0.41
CA GLU A 100 -2.83 17.03 -0.10
C GLU A 100 -3.73 16.02 -0.82
N GLY A 101 -3.12 14.97 -1.39
CA GLY A 101 -3.84 13.91 -2.10
C GLY A 101 -3.05 13.32 -3.25
N SER A 102 -3.73 12.52 -4.05
CA SER A 102 -3.16 11.84 -5.22
C SER A 102 -4.14 11.81 -6.40
N LEU A 103 -3.61 11.52 -7.57
CA LEU A 103 -4.37 11.24 -8.79
C LEU A 103 -4.31 9.76 -9.10
N SER A 104 -5.35 9.25 -9.74
CA SER A 104 -5.36 7.90 -10.34
C SER A 104 -5.04 7.98 -11.83
N ASP A 105 -4.93 6.81 -12.47
CA ASP A 105 -4.77 6.72 -13.92
C ASP A 105 -6.06 7.12 -14.68
N CYS A 106 -7.18 7.19 -13.97
CA CYS A 106 -8.47 7.58 -14.54
C CYS A 106 -8.63 9.10 -14.56
N GLN A 107 -8.97 9.64 -15.72
CA GLN A 107 -9.26 11.06 -15.88
C GLN A 107 -10.45 11.48 -15.02
N PRO A 108 -10.38 12.61 -14.29
CA PRO A 108 -11.53 13.16 -13.56
C PRO A 108 -12.73 13.46 -14.47
N VAL A 109 -13.92 13.35 -13.92
CA VAL A 109 -15.15 13.73 -14.61
C VAL A 109 -15.72 15.01 -14.02
N ILE A 110 -16.37 15.84 -14.85
CA ILE A 110 -17.03 17.05 -14.39
C ILE A 110 -18.53 16.77 -14.22
N LYS A 111 -19.02 17.04 -13.02
CA LYS A 111 -20.43 16.94 -12.67
C LYS A 111 -20.82 18.05 -11.71
N ASN A 112 -21.92 18.74 -12.00
CA ASN A 112 -22.50 19.79 -11.14
C ASN A 112 -21.46 20.84 -10.68
N GLY A 113 -20.63 21.35 -11.59
CA GLY A 113 -19.62 22.36 -11.29
C GLY A 113 -18.43 21.87 -10.47
N ARG A 114 -18.24 20.57 -10.35
CA ARG A 114 -17.11 19.95 -9.65
C ARG A 114 -16.39 18.94 -10.53
N ALA A 115 -15.07 18.88 -10.39
CA ALA A 115 -14.25 17.79 -10.94
C ALA A 115 -14.15 16.68 -9.90
N VAL A 116 -14.50 15.45 -10.29
CA VAL A 116 -14.57 14.31 -9.39
C VAL A 116 -13.66 13.21 -9.94
N TRP A 117 -12.80 12.66 -9.08
CA TRP A 117 -11.97 11.50 -9.36
C TRP A 117 -11.89 10.58 -8.14
N TYR A 118 -11.41 9.38 -8.34
CA TYR A 118 -11.15 8.45 -7.25
C TYR A 118 -9.71 7.95 -7.28
N VAL A 119 -9.22 7.55 -6.11
CA VAL A 119 -7.95 6.87 -5.92
C VAL A 119 -8.23 5.54 -5.21
N TYR A 120 -7.59 4.49 -5.66
CA TYR A 120 -7.73 3.17 -5.05
C TYR A 120 -6.45 2.79 -4.31
N ASP A 121 -6.58 2.40 -3.04
CA ASP A 121 -5.52 1.84 -2.22
C ASP A 121 -6.03 0.58 -1.53
N LYS A 122 -5.58 -0.58 -2.03
CA LYS A 122 -5.86 -1.94 -1.50
C LYS A 122 -7.33 -2.18 -1.14
N ASN A 123 -7.81 -1.59 -0.04
CA ASN A 123 -9.15 -1.83 0.51
C ASN A 123 -10.01 -0.58 0.58
N ASN A 124 -9.54 0.54 0.06
CA ASN A 124 -10.26 1.80 0.10
C ASN A 124 -10.32 2.42 -1.30
N VAL A 125 -11.46 3.02 -1.62
CA VAL A 125 -11.59 3.98 -2.71
C VAL A 125 -11.82 5.34 -2.08
N THR A 126 -10.94 6.27 -2.35
CA THR A 126 -11.07 7.66 -1.94
C THR A 126 -11.62 8.47 -3.08
N PHE A 127 -12.83 8.99 -2.95
CA PHE A 127 -13.42 9.96 -3.90
C PHE A 127 -13.01 11.37 -3.53
N ASN A 128 -12.50 12.10 -4.51
CA ASN A 128 -12.15 13.51 -4.39
C ASN A 128 -13.07 14.33 -5.26
N SER A 129 -13.47 15.51 -4.78
CA SER A 129 -14.40 16.40 -5.47
C SER A 129 -13.95 17.85 -5.30
N LEU A 130 -13.44 18.44 -6.38
CA LEU A 130 -12.90 19.80 -6.45
C LEU A 130 -13.94 20.75 -7.05
N ASN A 131 -14.22 21.85 -6.38
CA ASN A 131 -15.15 22.87 -6.86
C ASN A 131 -14.50 23.75 -7.94
N LEU A 132 -15.10 23.77 -9.14
CA LEU A 132 -14.56 24.54 -10.26
C LEU A 132 -14.70 26.08 -10.07
N SER A 133 -15.58 26.54 -9.20
CA SER A 133 -15.71 27.98 -8.89
C SER A 133 -14.73 28.44 -7.81
N ASN A 134 -14.24 27.51 -6.98
CA ASN A 134 -13.26 27.76 -5.94
C ASN A 134 -12.33 26.56 -5.81
N LEU A 135 -11.14 26.64 -6.37
CA LEU A 135 -10.17 25.52 -6.41
C LEU A 135 -9.52 25.20 -5.06
N ASP A 136 -9.85 25.92 -4.00
CA ASP A 136 -9.47 25.57 -2.61
C ASP A 136 -10.57 24.73 -1.91
N ASP A 137 -11.77 24.65 -2.49
CA ASP A 137 -12.88 23.82 -1.97
C ASP A 137 -12.76 22.39 -2.52
N ILE A 138 -11.97 21.57 -1.86
CA ILE A 138 -11.88 20.14 -2.10
C ILE A 138 -12.63 19.35 -1.01
N LYS A 139 -13.35 18.32 -1.41
CA LYS A 139 -14.03 17.35 -0.53
C LYS A 139 -13.52 15.97 -0.82
N THR A 140 -13.31 15.20 0.23
CA THR A 140 -12.80 13.82 0.16
C THR A 140 -13.72 12.89 0.94
N VAL A 141 -14.02 11.71 0.36
CA VAL A 141 -14.82 10.67 1.01
C VAL A 141 -14.16 9.31 0.76
N ASP A 142 -13.86 8.61 1.84
CA ASP A 142 -13.33 7.26 1.79
C ASP A 142 -14.47 6.24 1.79
N VAL A 143 -14.44 5.35 0.81
CA VAL A 143 -15.35 4.20 0.70
C VAL A 143 -14.52 2.94 0.86
N LYS A 144 -14.76 2.21 1.93
CA LYS A 144 -14.15 0.88 2.11
C LYS A 144 -14.71 -0.07 1.05
N THR A 145 -13.82 -0.66 0.26
CA THR A 145 -14.16 -1.65 -0.77
C THR A 145 -13.99 -3.08 -0.28
N GLY A 146 -13.25 -3.27 0.82
CA GLY A 146 -13.12 -4.55 1.50
C GLY A 146 -14.27 -4.82 2.47
N HIS A 147 -14.54 -6.10 2.72
CA HIS A 147 -15.51 -6.49 3.74
C HIS A 147 -14.93 -6.32 5.14
N ASP A 148 -15.65 -5.63 6.04
CA ASP A 148 -15.33 -5.53 7.46
C ASP A 148 -16.03 -6.68 8.20
N TYR A 149 -15.31 -7.78 8.37
CA TYR A 149 -15.85 -8.94 9.05
C TYR A 149 -15.67 -8.83 10.58
N GLU A 150 -16.68 -9.28 11.32
CA GLU A 150 -16.47 -9.61 12.71
C GLU A 150 -15.49 -10.79 12.84
N THR A 151 -14.61 -10.73 13.85
CA THR A 151 -13.77 -11.87 14.18
C THR A 151 -14.66 -13.02 14.67
N LYS A 152 -14.71 -14.10 13.91
CA LYS A 152 -15.40 -15.35 14.28
C LYS A 152 -14.37 -16.45 14.35
N TYR A 153 -14.51 -17.31 15.34
CA TYR A 153 -13.68 -18.50 15.48
C TYR A 153 -14.35 -19.71 14.82
N ALA A 154 -13.52 -20.65 14.43
CA ALA A 154 -13.97 -21.87 13.78
C ALA A 154 -14.87 -22.72 14.69
N SER A 155 -15.80 -23.42 14.08
CA SER A 155 -16.52 -24.52 14.72
C SER A 155 -15.51 -25.57 15.19
N LYS A 156 -15.65 -26.04 16.42
CA LYS A 156 -14.77 -27.07 17.01
C LYS A 156 -14.92 -28.45 16.33
N THR A 157 -16.03 -28.66 15.62
CA THR A 157 -16.39 -29.96 15.06
C THR A 157 -15.76 -30.17 13.68
N ASP A 158 -15.81 -29.18 12.82
CA ASP A 158 -15.44 -29.29 11.40
C ASP A 158 -14.51 -28.18 10.92
N GLY A 159 -14.11 -27.27 11.81
CA GLY A 159 -13.23 -26.16 11.48
C GLY A 159 -13.88 -25.05 10.62
N THR A 160 -15.21 -25.09 10.41
CA THR A 160 -15.90 -24.07 9.61
C THR A 160 -15.90 -22.73 10.31
N VAL A 161 -15.43 -21.70 9.59
CA VAL A 161 -15.52 -20.30 9.96
C VAL A 161 -16.62 -19.65 9.12
N THR A 162 -17.55 -18.97 9.78
CA THR A 162 -18.58 -18.16 9.11
C THR A 162 -18.45 -16.73 9.58
N GLN A 163 -18.15 -15.82 8.65
CA GLN A 163 -17.97 -14.40 8.92
C GLN A 163 -19.03 -13.61 8.15
N THR A 164 -19.68 -12.67 8.81
CA THR A 164 -20.63 -11.76 8.16
C THR A 164 -20.07 -10.35 8.15
N CYS A 165 -20.04 -9.72 6.98
CA CYS A 165 -19.63 -8.34 6.86
C CYS A 165 -20.61 -7.42 7.58
N LYS A 166 -20.09 -6.56 8.45
CA LYS A 166 -20.90 -5.62 9.26
C LYS A 166 -21.63 -4.59 8.42
N SER A 167 -21.05 -4.21 7.27
CA SER A 167 -21.58 -3.13 6.44
C SER A 167 -22.54 -3.58 5.35
N CYS A 168 -22.34 -4.78 4.76
CA CYS A 168 -23.15 -5.23 3.62
C CYS A 168 -23.86 -6.57 3.83
N GLY A 169 -23.63 -7.24 4.97
CA GLY A 169 -24.25 -8.54 5.27
C GLY A 169 -23.69 -9.73 4.47
N TYR A 170 -22.69 -9.52 3.62
CA TYR A 170 -22.06 -10.63 2.87
C TYR A 170 -21.49 -11.67 3.81
N VAL A 171 -21.77 -12.94 3.52
CA VAL A 171 -21.31 -14.07 4.33
C VAL A 171 -20.17 -14.79 3.63
N ASN A 172 -19.02 -14.80 4.29
CA ASN A 172 -17.86 -15.59 3.90
C ASN A 172 -17.77 -16.87 4.72
N LYS A 173 -17.59 -18.01 4.05
CA LYS A 173 -17.42 -19.33 4.70
C LYS A 173 -16.17 -19.98 4.17
N PHE A 174 -15.34 -20.48 5.09
CA PHE A 174 -14.15 -21.27 4.78
C PHE A 174 -13.86 -22.24 5.92
N THR A 175 -12.95 -23.16 5.72
CA THR A 175 -12.55 -24.14 6.75
C THR A 175 -11.10 -23.89 7.13
N VAL A 176 -10.76 -24.14 8.38
CA VAL A 176 -9.41 -24.11 8.92
C VAL A 176 -9.11 -25.44 9.63
N PRO A 177 -7.84 -25.80 9.82
CA PRO A 177 -7.46 -27.02 10.50
C PRO A 177 -8.10 -27.17 11.89
N THR A 178 -8.54 -28.38 12.20
CA THR A 178 -9.07 -28.78 13.52
C THR A 178 -8.00 -29.33 14.46
N SER A 179 -6.74 -29.27 14.02
CA SER A 179 -5.56 -29.61 14.83
C SER A 179 -4.38 -28.70 14.43
N THR A 180 -3.42 -28.56 15.34
CA THR A 180 -2.18 -27.83 15.07
C THR A 180 -1.00 -28.80 15.09
N THR A 181 -0.25 -28.88 14.00
CA THR A 181 1.00 -29.63 13.95
C THR A 181 2.14 -28.68 13.66
N VAL A 182 3.14 -28.69 14.54
CA VAL A 182 4.33 -27.85 14.41
C VAL A 182 5.55 -28.79 14.34
N TYR A 183 6.36 -28.60 13.34
CA TYR A 183 7.61 -29.32 13.18
C TYR A 183 8.78 -28.44 13.64
N TRP A 184 9.69 -29.01 14.43
CA TRP A 184 10.80 -28.32 15.05
C TRP A 184 12.13 -28.83 14.53
N ARG A 185 13.10 -27.93 14.38
CA ARG A 185 14.50 -28.22 14.14
C ARG A 185 15.33 -27.53 15.21
N THR A 186 15.72 -28.27 16.22
CA THR A 186 16.49 -27.77 17.38
C THR A 186 18.01 -27.87 17.20
N ASP A 187 18.46 -28.71 16.27
CA ASP A 187 19.84 -28.78 15.82
C ASP A 187 19.92 -28.22 14.39
N LEU A 188 20.49 -27.04 14.26
CA LEU A 188 20.56 -26.32 12.97
C LEU A 188 21.65 -26.88 12.04
N SER A 189 22.51 -27.79 12.51
CA SER A 189 23.43 -28.56 11.65
C SER A 189 22.70 -29.65 10.87
N ASN A 190 21.50 -30.03 11.29
CA ASN A 190 20.62 -30.99 10.65
C ASN A 190 19.60 -30.31 9.74
N THR A 191 19.16 -30.98 8.69
CA THR A 191 18.11 -30.53 7.78
C THR A 191 16.74 -31.06 8.14
N SER A 192 16.62 -32.02 9.03
CA SER A 192 15.37 -32.70 9.37
C SER A 192 14.55 -31.97 10.43
N PHE A 193 13.25 -31.96 10.23
CA PHE A 193 12.28 -31.45 11.19
C PHE A 193 11.53 -32.60 11.87
N SER A 194 11.17 -32.42 13.13
CA SER A 194 10.40 -33.39 13.93
C SER A 194 9.18 -32.74 14.55
N SER A 195 8.04 -33.45 14.57
CA SER A 195 6.86 -33.01 15.32
C SER A 195 7.03 -33.09 16.84
N VAL A 196 8.12 -33.73 17.30
CA VAL A 196 8.50 -33.81 18.71
C VAL A 196 9.58 -32.77 18.99
N LEU A 197 9.31 -31.88 19.95
CA LEU A 197 10.27 -30.90 20.42
C LEU A 197 11.29 -31.59 21.34
N SER A 198 12.52 -31.74 20.87
CA SER A 198 13.57 -32.50 21.56
C SER A 198 14.41 -31.69 22.54
N LYS A 199 14.37 -30.34 22.43
CA LYS A 199 15.15 -29.43 23.26
C LYS A 199 14.29 -28.22 23.65
N THR A 200 14.27 -27.88 24.93
CA THR A 200 13.51 -26.74 25.48
C THR A 200 14.38 -25.74 26.27
N GLN A 201 15.67 -26.08 26.45
CA GLN A 201 16.62 -25.21 27.15
C GLN A 201 17.64 -24.66 26.15
N PHE A 202 17.82 -23.38 26.17
CA PHE A 202 18.67 -22.63 25.25
C PHE A 202 19.54 -21.63 26.00
N SER A 203 20.58 -21.15 25.33
CA SER A 203 21.39 -20.01 25.78
C SER A 203 21.06 -18.78 24.93
N VAL A 204 21.41 -17.61 25.44
CA VAL A 204 21.34 -16.37 24.63
C VAL A 204 22.23 -16.53 23.40
N GLY A 205 21.67 -16.22 22.23
CA GLY A 205 22.31 -16.43 20.92
C GLY A 205 21.92 -17.73 20.24
N ASP A 206 21.41 -18.74 20.97
CA ASP A 206 20.92 -19.98 20.34
C ASP A 206 19.69 -19.70 19.46
N SER A 207 19.51 -20.56 18.47
CA SER A 207 18.36 -20.49 17.57
C SER A 207 17.69 -21.83 17.39
N ILE A 208 16.40 -21.79 17.10
CA ILE A 208 15.56 -22.94 16.78
C ILE A 208 14.66 -22.59 15.61
N ASP A 209 14.47 -23.53 14.69
CA ASP A 209 13.52 -23.35 13.59
C ASP A 209 12.23 -24.11 13.85
N PHE A 210 11.11 -23.57 13.36
CA PHE A 210 9.85 -24.27 13.28
C PHE A 210 9.19 -24.10 11.93
N TRP A 211 8.43 -25.11 11.55
CA TRP A 211 7.71 -25.20 10.29
C TRP A 211 6.26 -25.59 10.51
N LEU A 212 5.36 -24.94 9.76
CA LEU A 212 3.93 -25.18 9.73
C LEU A 212 3.56 -25.73 8.35
N TYR A 213 2.92 -26.90 8.32
CA TYR A 213 2.90 -27.78 7.13
C TYR A 213 1.89 -27.39 6.05
N ASP A 214 0.96 -26.48 6.26
CA ASP A 214 -0.09 -26.17 5.28
C ASP A 214 -0.10 -24.68 4.87
N ASP A 215 -0.85 -24.34 3.82
CA ASP A 215 -1.04 -22.99 3.32
C ASP A 215 -1.97 -22.14 4.21
N THR A 216 -2.33 -22.65 5.38
CA THR A 216 -3.21 -21.97 6.33
C THR A 216 -2.43 -20.90 7.08
N ASP A 217 -3.03 -19.73 7.25
CA ASP A 217 -2.49 -18.68 8.11
C ASP A 217 -2.48 -19.14 9.57
N TYR A 218 -1.31 -19.05 10.21
CA TYR A 218 -1.12 -19.35 11.62
C TYR A 218 -0.82 -18.11 12.43
N THR A 219 -1.42 -18.04 13.62
CA THR A 219 -1.07 -17.06 14.64
C THR A 219 -0.02 -17.66 15.57
N VAL A 220 1.06 -16.90 15.82
CA VAL A 220 2.13 -17.26 16.74
C VAL A 220 2.23 -16.17 17.81
N GLU A 221 1.89 -16.54 19.05
CA GLU A 221 1.93 -15.64 20.19
C GLU A 221 3.14 -15.98 21.07
N PHE A 222 3.82 -14.96 21.55
CA PHE A 222 4.96 -15.07 22.48
C PHE A 222 4.59 -14.38 23.79
N SER A 223 4.84 -15.04 24.94
CA SER A 223 4.60 -14.43 26.25
C SER A 223 5.45 -13.18 26.50
N ASP A 224 6.65 -13.15 25.92
CA ASP A 224 7.53 -11.99 25.92
C ASP A 224 8.29 -11.91 24.58
N ARG A 225 7.88 -10.96 23.75
CA ARG A 225 8.49 -10.76 22.42
C ARG A 225 9.90 -10.17 22.51
N SER A 226 10.26 -9.52 23.61
CA SER A 226 11.60 -8.95 23.78
C SER A 226 12.68 -10.02 24.00
N MET A 227 12.30 -11.23 24.42
CA MET A 227 13.21 -12.35 24.61
C MET A 227 13.76 -12.93 23.32
N VAL A 228 13.12 -12.68 22.18
CA VAL A 228 13.45 -13.34 20.91
C VAL A 228 13.41 -12.41 19.71
N SER A 229 14.17 -12.74 18.66
CA SER A 229 13.86 -12.31 17.30
C SER A 229 13.27 -13.48 16.53
N VAL A 230 12.36 -13.17 15.60
CA VAL A 230 11.74 -14.18 14.72
C VAL A 230 11.84 -13.70 13.30
N ASN A 231 12.49 -14.53 12.46
CA ASN A 231 12.70 -14.23 11.04
C ASN A 231 12.13 -15.37 10.20
N LYS A 232 11.46 -15.02 9.10
CA LYS A 232 11.10 -15.98 8.05
C LYS A 232 12.36 -16.35 7.26
N LEU A 233 12.53 -17.62 6.93
CA LEU A 233 13.66 -18.09 6.13
C LEU A 233 13.25 -18.12 4.65
N GLU A 234 13.77 -17.19 3.85
CA GLU A 234 13.32 -16.93 2.47
C GLU A 234 13.68 -18.04 1.46
N ASN A 235 14.66 -18.87 1.76
CA ASN A 235 15.17 -19.91 0.83
C ASN A 235 14.40 -21.23 0.86
N TYR A 236 13.27 -21.28 1.55
CA TYR A 236 12.45 -22.49 1.68
C TYR A 236 11.07 -22.25 1.09
N ALA A 237 10.58 -23.21 0.32
CA ALA A 237 9.23 -23.19 -0.25
C ALA A 237 8.12 -23.20 0.82
N ASN A 238 8.47 -23.58 2.05
CA ASN A 238 7.56 -23.70 3.21
C ASN A 238 7.77 -22.52 4.17
N ASP A 239 6.75 -22.19 4.97
CA ASP A 239 6.83 -21.12 5.98
C ASP A 239 7.66 -21.54 7.19
N ILE A 240 8.98 -21.60 7.00
CA ILE A 240 9.95 -21.89 8.06
C ILE A 240 10.33 -20.58 8.73
N ARG A 241 10.24 -20.56 10.06
CA ARG A 241 10.59 -19.40 10.88
C ARG A 241 11.66 -19.78 11.89
N ARG A 242 12.64 -18.89 12.05
CA ARG A 242 13.73 -19.02 13.05
C ARG A 242 13.43 -18.13 14.25
N ILE A 243 13.46 -18.73 15.43
CA ILE A 243 13.46 -18.04 16.71
C ILE A 243 14.91 -17.99 17.19
N THR A 244 15.44 -16.79 17.45
CA THR A 244 16.76 -16.58 18.09
C THR A 244 16.55 -15.96 19.46
N PHE A 245 17.09 -16.59 20.50
CA PHE A 245 16.98 -16.14 21.90
C PHE A 245 17.93 -14.96 22.13
N LYS A 246 17.40 -13.83 22.59
CA LYS A 246 18.16 -12.59 22.85
C LYS A 246 18.38 -12.32 24.33
N ASN A 247 17.45 -12.74 25.17
CA ASN A 247 17.48 -12.49 26.61
C ASN A 247 17.20 -13.79 27.38
N GLY A 248 17.76 -13.91 28.60
CA GLY A 248 17.48 -15.00 29.52
C GLY A 248 16.09 -14.91 30.12
N GLY A 249 15.51 -16.05 30.48
CA GLY A 249 14.19 -16.15 31.11
C GLY A 249 13.36 -17.33 30.61
N SER A 250 12.05 -17.28 30.90
CA SER A 250 11.07 -18.28 30.46
C SER A 250 10.19 -17.70 29.36
N LEU A 251 10.10 -18.40 28.24
CA LEU A 251 9.29 -18.02 27.09
C LEU A 251 8.21 -19.06 26.84
N THR A 252 6.98 -18.62 26.68
CA THR A 252 5.88 -19.44 26.19
C THR A 252 5.54 -19.04 24.76
N VAL A 253 5.50 -20.02 23.85
CA VAL A 253 5.09 -19.83 22.45
C VAL A 253 3.81 -20.61 22.23
N LYS A 254 2.77 -19.90 21.79
CA LYS A 254 1.46 -20.50 21.47
C LYS A 254 1.23 -20.36 19.97
N ILE A 255 0.89 -21.47 19.30
CA ILE A 255 0.72 -21.56 17.85
C ILE A 255 -0.63 -22.19 17.54
N TYR A 256 -1.41 -21.58 16.63
CA TYR A 256 -2.70 -22.09 16.21
C TYR A 256 -3.11 -21.52 14.84
N PRO A 257 -3.97 -22.22 14.06
CA PRO A 257 -4.60 -21.63 12.88
C PRO A 257 -5.36 -20.37 13.27
N THR A 258 -5.18 -19.27 12.54
CA THR A 258 -5.60 -17.91 12.94
C THR A 258 -7.05 -17.82 13.40
N TYR A 259 -7.94 -18.63 12.84
CA TYR A 259 -9.34 -18.64 13.24
C TYR A 259 -9.73 -19.80 14.18
N ASN A 260 -8.76 -20.60 14.65
CA ASN A 260 -9.03 -21.73 15.54
C ASN A 260 -8.10 -21.81 16.76
N PRO A 261 -8.20 -20.86 17.70
CA PRO A 261 -7.39 -20.87 18.92
C PRO A 261 -7.68 -22.05 19.85
N SER A 262 -8.80 -22.77 19.64
CA SER A 262 -9.18 -23.92 20.48
C SER A 262 -8.27 -25.13 20.28
N VAL A 263 -7.52 -25.20 19.17
CA VAL A 263 -6.55 -26.26 18.86
C VAL A 263 -5.11 -25.81 19.03
N ALA A 264 -4.88 -24.75 19.81
CA ALA A 264 -3.57 -24.21 20.03
C ALA A 264 -2.61 -25.23 20.66
N LYS A 265 -1.38 -25.25 20.17
CA LYS A 265 -0.23 -25.89 20.82
C LYS A 265 0.57 -24.85 21.57
N THR A 266 0.97 -25.22 22.79
CA THR A 266 1.75 -24.34 23.65
C THR A 266 3.09 -25.00 23.96
N TYR A 267 4.17 -24.28 23.73
CA TYR A 267 5.55 -24.71 23.95
C TYR A 267 6.21 -23.78 24.97
N LYS A 268 6.95 -24.37 25.88
CA LYS A 268 7.68 -23.63 26.92
C LYS A 268 9.17 -23.80 26.74
N PHE A 269 9.88 -22.69 26.74
CA PHE A 269 11.33 -22.63 26.61
C PHE A 269 11.94 -21.92 27.80
N THR A 270 13.14 -22.32 28.17
CA THR A 270 13.98 -21.58 29.12
C THR A 270 15.27 -21.16 28.43
N CYS A 271 15.65 -19.92 28.61
CA CYS A 271 16.92 -19.38 28.12
C CYS A 271 17.78 -18.97 29.31
N GLY A 272 18.93 -19.63 29.45
CA GLY A 272 19.93 -19.31 30.47
C GLY A 272 20.85 -18.19 29.99
N CYS A 273 21.41 -17.41 30.93
CA CYS A 273 22.52 -16.51 30.62
C CYS A 273 23.80 -17.33 30.37
N THR A 274 24.52 -17.05 29.31
CA THR A 274 25.87 -17.57 29.11
C THR A 274 26.83 -16.82 30.03
N SER A 275 27.21 -17.47 31.12
CA SER A 275 28.20 -17.04 32.12
C SER A 275 27.89 -15.85 33.01
N HIS A 276 27.62 -16.12 34.29
CA HIS A 276 27.99 -15.20 35.36
C HIS A 276 29.46 -15.45 35.69
N THR A 277 30.35 -14.57 35.27
CA THR A 277 31.66 -14.44 35.87
C THR A 277 31.46 -13.72 37.17
N TYR A 278 31.50 -14.46 38.29
CA TYR A 278 31.63 -13.82 39.64
C TYR A 278 33.08 -13.34 39.70
N GLY A 279 33.27 -11.99 39.71
CA GLY A 279 34.52 -11.38 40.09
C GLY A 279 34.63 -11.30 41.61
#